data_42a410f0c1ca5c6fcb0f8c4a65c37f01
#
_entry.id   42a410f0c1ca5c6fcb0f8c4a65c37f01
#
_cell.length_a   1.000
_cell.length_b   1.000
_cell.length_c   1.000
_cell.angle_alpha   90.00
_cell.angle_beta   90.00
_cell.angle_gamma   90.00
#
_symmetry.space_group_name_H-M   'P 1'
#
loop_
_entity.id
_entity.type
_entity.pdbx_description
1 polymer ?
#
loop_
_entity_poly.entity_id
_entity_poly.type
_entity_poly.pdbx_seq_one_letter_code
_entity_poly.pdbx_strand_id
1 'polypeptide(L)'
;MKPYRTLLFVPGHKPEWALKALAAGADAIVLDLEDSVPEDRKAEARATVAKTLAALREKRPDAGILVRPNALDTRLTGTDLEATILPGLTGIFAPKISDASDVIRYDALLDHFEHRNGVSGVEYVVPVETIGAIHNARRIAHASPRVGAMIGPTAEHADIARAVGYEWTPGGEETLYLRSRVLLACREAGIHPLTALWERVDDVEGLRSFAEAGRRLGFRGMIVIHPGHVALVNEVFRPSAAEVAFHEGLIDAYERAAAAGDGAVRYRGLHIDRAHAETARVWLENAAAQGAFTRRGPAATHAASNEEPPV
;
A
#
# COMPACT_ATOMS: atom_id res chain seq x y z
N MET A 1 -2.80 6.79 -5.13
CA MET A 1 -1.54 5.99 -5.07
C MET A 1 -1.73 4.66 -5.77
N LYS A 2 -0.69 4.15 -6.45
CA LYS A 2 -0.69 2.76 -6.95
C LYS A 2 -0.80 1.78 -5.77
N PRO A 3 -1.50 0.66 -5.93
CA PRO A 3 -1.62 -0.34 -4.88
C PRO A 3 -0.35 -1.21 -4.80
N TYR A 4 0.67 -0.73 -4.12
CA TYR A 4 1.92 -1.46 -3.91
C TYR A 4 1.73 -2.64 -2.97
N ARG A 5 2.25 -3.82 -3.34
CA ARG A 5 2.29 -5.02 -2.47
C ARG A 5 3.45 -4.96 -1.50
N THR A 6 4.58 -4.41 -1.95
CA THR A 6 5.79 -4.26 -1.14
C THR A 6 6.35 -2.85 -1.19
N LEU A 7 6.68 -2.30 -0.01
CA LEU A 7 7.47 -1.09 0.16
C LEU A 7 8.76 -1.48 0.88
N LEU A 8 9.89 -1.52 0.16
CA LEU A 8 11.17 -1.93 0.73
C LEU A 8 11.95 -0.71 1.22
N PHE A 9 12.26 -0.71 2.52
CA PHE A 9 13.09 0.33 3.14
C PHE A 9 14.57 0.14 2.80
N VAL A 10 15.21 1.26 2.48
CA VAL A 10 16.64 1.33 2.18
C VAL A 10 17.25 2.56 2.85
N PRO A 11 18.27 2.41 3.69
CA PRO A 11 18.97 3.56 4.26
C PRO A 11 19.49 4.52 3.20
N GLY A 12 19.17 5.80 3.30
CA GLY A 12 19.47 6.82 2.28
C GLY A 12 20.95 7.02 1.98
N HIS A 13 21.83 6.62 2.90
CA HIS A 13 23.28 6.66 2.72
C HIS A 13 23.86 5.38 2.06
N LYS A 14 23.01 4.46 1.55
CA LYS A 14 23.37 3.18 0.93
C LYS A 14 22.79 3.05 -0.47
N PRO A 15 23.23 3.84 -1.45
CA PRO A 15 22.63 3.88 -2.79
C PRO A 15 22.71 2.54 -3.53
N GLU A 16 23.74 1.74 -3.28
CA GLU A 16 23.88 0.40 -3.86
C GLU A 16 22.81 -0.58 -3.39
N TRP A 17 22.25 -0.37 -2.19
CA TRP A 17 21.14 -1.17 -1.68
C TRP A 17 19.82 -0.82 -2.36
N ALA A 18 19.63 0.43 -2.75
CA ALA A 18 18.45 0.85 -3.51
C ALA A 18 18.38 0.15 -4.88
N LEU A 19 19.52 -0.01 -5.56
CA LEU A 19 19.60 -0.75 -6.82
C LEU A 19 19.32 -2.26 -6.62
N LYS A 20 19.81 -2.85 -5.53
CA LYS A 20 19.50 -4.25 -5.14
C LYS A 20 18.02 -4.42 -4.81
N ALA A 21 17.41 -3.45 -4.15
CA ALA A 21 15.99 -3.43 -3.82
C ALA A 21 15.11 -3.49 -5.09
N LEU A 22 15.47 -2.71 -6.12
CA LEU A 22 14.79 -2.80 -7.43
C LEU A 22 14.96 -4.17 -8.07
N ALA A 23 16.17 -4.74 -8.03
CA ALA A 23 16.44 -6.06 -8.60
C ALA A 23 15.69 -7.17 -7.88
N ALA A 24 15.39 -7.02 -6.58
CA ALA A 24 14.56 -7.95 -5.82
C ALA A 24 13.06 -7.91 -6.20
N GLY A 25 12.64 -6.96 -7.04
CA GLY A 25 11.27 -6.86 -7.56
C GLY A 25 10.29 -6.16 -6.59
N ALA A 26 10.78 -5.30 -5.69
CA ALA A 26 9.90 -4.47 -4.85
C ALA A 26 9.03 -3.55 -5.74
N ASP A 27 7.75 -3.43 -5.39
CA ASP A 27 6.83 -2.52 -6.09
C ASP A 27 7.17 -1.05 -5.81
N ALA A 28 7.64 -0.77 -4.59
CA ALA A 28 8.12 0.55 -4.20
C ALA A 28 9.35 0.45 -3.29
N ILE A 29 10.18 1.51 -3.33
CA ILE A 29 11.34 1.68 -2.45
C ILE A 29 11.12 2.92 -1.60
N VAL A 30 11.45 2.83 -0.32
CA VAL A 30 11.48 3.95 0.61
C VAL A 30 12.93 4.27 0.92
N LEU A 31 13.44 5.39 0.40
CA LEU A 31 14.75 5.92 0.72
C LEU A 31 14.67 6.64 2.07
N ASP A 32 15.32 6.08 3.07
CA ASP A 32 15.17 6.54 4.44
C ASP A 32 16.21 7.59 4.82
N LEU A 33 15.76 8.72 5.38
CA LEU A 33 16.59 9.77 5.97
C LEU A 33 16.44 9.86 7.50
N GLU A 34 15.56 9.00 8.08
CA GLU A 34 15.25 9.03 9.51
C GLU A 34 16.08 8.00 10.29
N ASP A 35 15.44 7.04 10.94
CA ASP A 35 16.03 6.15 11.95
C ASP A 35 17.20 5.30 11.45
N SER A 36 17.23 4.89 10.20
CA SER A 36 18.30 4.07 9.64
C SER A 36 19.55 4.85 9.24
N VAL A 37 19.55 6.18 9.37
CA VAL A 37 20.67 7.06 9.03
C VAL A 37 21.24 7.67 10.29
N PRO A 38 22.55 7.45 10.61
CA PRO A 38 23.23 8.11 11.71
C PRO A 38 23.15 9.64 11.62
N GLU A 39 23.08 10.31 12.76
CA GLU A 39 22.84 11.76 12.83
C GLU A 39 23.91 12.56 12.09
N ASP A 40 25.18 12.17 12.23
CA ASP A 40 26.33 12.78 11.56
C ASP A 40 26.36 12.55 10.04
N ARG A 41 25.54 11.61 9.54
CA ARG A 41 25.47 11.27 8.11
C ARG A 41 24.21 11.79 7.41
N LYS A 42 23.31 12.44 8.10
CA LYS A 42 22.04 12.91 7.52
C LYS A 42 22.23 13.89 6.35
N ALA A 43 23.21 14.78 6.44
CA ALA A 43 23.52 15.71 5.34
C ALA A 43 24.06 15.00 4.09
N GLU A 44 24.93 14.02 4.26
CA GLU A 44 25.42 13.16 3.18
C GLU A 44 24.29 12.32 2.57
N ALA A 45 23.42 11.75 3.42
CA ALA A 45 22.31 10.94 2.98
C ALA A 45 21.34 11.71 2.09
N ARG A 46 21.02 12.98 2.41
CA ARG A 46 20.18 13.85 1.55
C ARG A 46 20.74 13.97 0.13
N ALA A 47 22.03 14.29 0.04
CA ALA A 47 22.69 14.44 -1.26
C ALA A 47 22.76 13.12 -2.05
N THR A 48 22.90 12.00 -1.32
CA THR A 48 22.92 10.65 -1.89
C THR A 48 21.54 10.27 -2.39
N VAL A 49 20.49 10.50 -1.61
CA VAL A 49 19.09 10.22 -1.99
C VAL A 49 18.69 10.98 -3.23
N ALA A 50 19.01 12.27 -3.32
CA ALA A 50 18.73 13.09 -4.52
C ALA A 50 19.33 12.49 -5.80
N LYS A 51 20.58 12.02 -5.75
CA LYS A 51 21.25 11.35 -6.88
C LYS A 51 20.65 9.98 -7.17
N THR A 52 20.36 9.20 -6.13
CA THR A 52 19.83 7.85 -6.23
C THR A 52 18.45 7.84 -6.87
N LEU A 53 17.59 8.82 -6.55
CA LEU A 53 16.25 8.96 -7.09
C LEU A 53 16.26 9.00 -8.63
N ALA A 54 17.11 9.81 -9.24
CA ALA A 54 17.24 9.90 -10.69
C ALA A 54 17.66 8.55 -11.32
N ALA A 55 18.67 7.89 -10.74
CA ALA A 55 19.14 6.59 -11.21
C ALA A 55 18.10 5.46 -11.08
N LEU A 56 17.29 5.48 -10.02
CA LEU A 56 16.19 4.52 -9.83
C LEU A 56 15.09 4.73 -10.86
N ARG A 57 14.73 5.97 -11.14
CA ARG A 57 13.67 6.32 -12.10
C ARG A 57 14.07 5.92 -13.53
N GLU A 58 15.32 6.10 -13.91
CA GLU A 58 15.83 5.67 -15.20
C GLU A 58 15.72 4.13 -15.37
N LYS A 59 16.06 3.36 -14.32
CA LYS A 59 16.04 1.90 -14.37
C LYS A 59 14.65 1.28 -14.27
N ARG A 60 13.76 1.86 -13.49
CA ARG A 60 12.39 1.35 -13.25
C ARG A 60 11.39 2.51 -13.21
N PRO A 61 10.93 2.98 -14.39
CA PRO A 61 9.96 4.06 -14.49
C PRO A 61 8.61 3.78 -13.81
N ASP A 62 8.27 2.51 -13.67
CA ASP A 62 7.02 2.01 -13.09
C ASP A 62 7.04 1.84 -11.57
N ALA A 63 8.22 1.73 -10.95
CA ALA A 63 8.35 1.53 -9.51
C ALA A 63 7.98 2.79 -8.72
N GLY A 64 7.40 2.58 -7.53
CA GLY A 64 7.26 3.63 -6.54
C GLY A 64 8.61 4.02 -5.95
N ILE A 65 8.90 5.32 -5.89
CA ILE A 65 10.07 5.83 -5.20
C ILE A 65 9.59 6.84 -4.17
N LEU A 66 9.72 6.47 -2.91
CA LEU A 66 9.33 7.29 -1.77
C LEU A 66 10.57 7.70 -0.97
N VAL A 67 10.44 8.77 -0.21
CA VAL A 67 11.45 9.19 0.78
C VAL A 67 10.78 9.23 2.14
N ARG A 68 11.45 8.71 3.17
CA ARG A 68 11.08 8.98 4.56
C ARG A 68 11.95 10.13 5.08
N PRO A 69 11.43 11.35 5.20
CA PRO A 69 12.15 12.46 5.82
C PRO A 69 12.24 12.26 7.34
N ASN A 70 13.05 13.04 8.01
CA ASN A 70 12.99 13.15 9.47
C ASN A 70 11.67 13.78 9.90
N ALA A 71 11.19 13.40 11.09
CA ALA A 71 9.91 13.85 11.62
C ALA A 71 9.85 15.38 11.82
N LEU A 72 8.63 15.94 11.86
CA LEU A 72 8.39 17.39 11.94
C LEU A 72 9.02 18.07 13.16
N ASP A 73 9.13 17.38 14.27
CA ASP A 73 9.68 17.90 15.53
C ASP A 73 11.22 18.01 15.52
N THR A 74 11.90 17.31 14.63
CA THR A 74 13.37 17.33 14.49
C THR A 74 13.89 18.61 13.86
N ARG A 75 13.04 19.39 13.19
CA ARG A 75 13.38 20.58 12.36
C ARG A 75 14.24 20.25 11.12
N LEU A 76 14.45 18.97 10.83
CA LEU A 76 15.19 18.53 9.64
C LEU A 76 14.27 18.31 8.43
N THR A 77 12.97 18.13 8.66
CA THR A 77 11.97 17.81 7.63
C THR A 77 12.04 18.77 6.43
N GLY A 78 12.08 20.07 6.66
CA GLY A 78 12.14 21.08 5.58
C GLY A 78 13.37 20.91 4.69
N THR A 79 14.55 20.68 5.30
CA THR A 79 15.80 20.47 4.57
C THR A 79 15.79 19.13 3.81
N ASP A 80 15.19 18.10 4.39
CA ASP A 80 15.03 16.79 3.74
C ASP A 80 14.14 16.91 2.50
N LEU A 81 12.99 17.57 2.62
CA LEU A 81 12.04 17.78 1.53
C LEU A 81 12.63 18.69 0.44
N GLU A 82 13.33 19.78 0.81
CA GLU A 82 14.05 20.63 -0.14
C GLU A 82 15.00 19.83 -1.03
N ALA A 83 15.72 18.88 -0.45
CA ALA A 83 16.70 18.07 -1.16
C ALA A 83 16.07 16.95 -2.01
N THR A 84 14.85 16.48 -1.66
CA THR A 84 14.32 15.23 -2.21
C THR A 84 13.02 15.36 -3.00
N ILE A 85 12.31 16.49 -2.92
CA ILE A 85 11.15 16.75 -3.79
C ILE A 85 11.68 17.11 -5.20
N LEU A 86 12.01 16.08 -5.96
CA LEU A 86 12.64 16.17 -7.28
C LEU A 86 11.84 15.34 -8.30
N PRO A 87 12.03 15.61 -9.61
CA PRO A 87 11.40 14.80 -10.65
C PRO A 87 11.67 13.31 -10.48
N GLY A 88 10.60 12.52 -10.51
CA GLY A 88 10.68 11.06 -10.32
C GLY A 88 10.33 10.59 -8.92
N LEU A 89 10.24 11.45 -7.92
CA LEU A 89 9.65 11.10 -6.63
C LEU A 89 8.15 10.82 -6.79
N THR A 90 7.65 9.74 -6.17
CA THR A 90 6.21 9.41 -6.20
C THR A 90 5.51 9.74 -4.90
N GLY A 91 6.23 9.78 -3.80
CA GLY A 91 5.62 10.10 -2.51
C GLY A 91 6.61 10.23 -1.37
N ILE A 92 6.11 10.60 -0.22
CA ILE A 92 6.84 10.56 1.04
C ILE A 92 6.18 9.57 2.00
N PHE A 93 7.01 8.88 2.77
CA PHE A 93 6.60 8.12 3.92
C PHE A 93 6.67 9.06 5.12
N ALA A 94 5.53 9.62 5.54
CA ALA A 94 5.45 10.71 6.52
C ALA A 94 5.51 10.16 7.95
N PRO A 95 6.68 10.21 8.64
CA PRO A 95 6.84 9.58 9.95
C PRO A 95 6.16 10.39 11.06
N LYS A 96 5.84 9.70 12.14
CA LYS A 96 5.43 10.26 13.45
C LYS A 96 4.26 11.25 13.39
N ILE A 97 3.38 11.06 12.41
CA ILE A 97 2.10 11.78 12.33
C ILE A 97 1.25 11.41 13.54
N SER A 98 0.64 12.39 14.18
CA SER A 98 -0.27 12.18 15.32
C SER A 98 -1.68 12.70 15.07
N ASP A 99 -1.83 13.70 14.21
CA ASP A 99 -3.12 14.33 13.90
C ASP A 99 -3.18 14.83 12.46
N ALA A 100 -4.38 15.19 12.01
CA ALA A 100 -4.61 15.80 10.70
C ALA A 100 -3.82 17.12 10.51
N SER A 101 -3.56 17.87 11.59
CA SER A 101 -2.75 19.08 11.51
C SER A 101 -1.31 18.83 11.09
N ASP A 102 -0.75 17.66 11.40
CA ASP A 102 0.60 17.30 10.93
C ASP A 102 0.60 17.08 9.42
N VAL A 103 -0.44 16.42 8.88
CA VAL A 103 -0.61 16.27 7.42
C VAL A 103 -0.71 17.63 6.73
N ILE A 104 -1.47 18.58 7.30
CA ILE A 104 -1.60 19.96 6.76
C ILE A 104 -0.24 20.69 6.77
N ARG A 105 0.60 20.47 7.78
CA ARG A 105 1.98 21.03 7.80
C ARG A 105 2.83 20.44 6.69
N TYR A 106 2.73 19.13 6.44
CA TYR A 106 3.40 18.51 5.29
C TYR A 106 2.88 19.07 3.98
N ASP A 107 1.57 19.28 3.81
CA ASP A 107 0.98 19.86 2.60
C ASP A 107 1.59 21.23 2.28
N ALA A 108 1.70 22.11 3.28
CA ALA A 108 2.29 23.43 3.07
C ALA A 108 3.76 23.38 2.62
N LEU A 109 4.54 22.43 3.16
CA LEU A 109 5.92 22.21 2.74
C LEU A 109 6.00 21.59 1.34
N LEU A 110 5.16 20.59 1.05
CA LEU A 110 5.14 19.96 -0.25
C LEU A 110 4.73 20.92 -1.35
N ASP A 111 3.65 21.68 -1.17
CA ASP A 111 3.18 22.67 -2.14
C ASP A 111 4.30 23.66 -2.48
N HIS A 112 5.05 24.13 -1.47
CA HIS A 112 6.17 25.01 -1.68
C HIS A 112 7.27 24.39 -2.54
N PHE A 113 7.73 23.16 -2.19
CA PHE A 113 8.84 22.53 -2.88
C PHE A 113 8.43 21.96 -4.25
N GLU A 114 7.22 21.44 -4.40
CA GLU A 114 6.68 21.02 -5.69
C GLU A 114 6.63 22.20 -6.68
N HIS A 115 6.10 23.34 -6.23
CA HIS A 115 6.05 24.55 -7.06
C HIS A 115 7.45 25.01 -7.46
N ARG A 116 8.37 25.08 -6.49
CA ARG A 116 9.75 25.52 -6.70
C ARG A 116 10.51 24.63 -7.67
N ASN A 117 10.30 23.31 -7.60
CA ASN A 117 11.09 22.32 -8.35
C ASN A 117 10.37 21.80 -9.61
N GLY A 118 9.18 22.33 -9.93
CA GLY A 118 8.39 21.87 -11.10
C GLY A 118 7.93 20.42 -10.97
N VAL A 119 7.69 19.93 -9.75
CA VAL A 119 7.17 18.60 -9.43
C VAL A 119 5.70 18.73 -9.05
N SER A 120 4.93 17.67 -9.21
CA SER A 120 3.55 17.62 -8.76
C SER A 120 3.11 16.19 -8.46
N GLY A 121 2.08 16.05 -7.64
CA GLY A 121 1.44 14.77 -7.39
C GLY A 121 2.20 13.86 -6.41
N VAL A 122 3.06 14.41 -5.55
CA VAL A 122 3.70 13.67 -4.47
C VAL A 122 2.65 13.27 -3.43
N GLU A 123 2.54 11.98 -3.15
CA GLU A 123 1.53 11.39 -2.26
C GLU A 123 2.14 11.00 -0.90
N TYR A 124 1.26 10.72 0.08
CA TYR A 124 1.67 10.26 1.41
C TYR A 124 1.40 8.78 1.64
N VAL A 125 2.38 8.10 2.23
CA VAL A 125 2.19 6.88 3.01
C VAL A 125 2.35 7.27 4.48
N VAL A 126 1.32 7.07 5.29
CA VAL A 126 1.31 7.46 6.70
C VAL A 126 1.39 6.22 7.59
N PRO A 127 2.52 6.00 8.30
CA PRO A 127 2.58 4.97 9.34
C PRO A 127 1.75 5.41 10.56
N VAL A 128 0.91 4.49 11.06
CA VAL A 128 0.20 4.72 12.31
C VAL A 128 1.04 4.18 13.45
N GLU A 129 1.96 4.98 13.94
CA GLU A 129 3.00 4.57 14.89
C GLU A 129 2.96 5.37 16.22
N THR A 130 1.94 6.22 16.38
CA THR A 130 1.71 6.99 17.61
C THR A 130 0.31 6.72 18.16
N ILE A 131 0.09 6.90 19.47
CA ILE A 131 -1.24 6.81 20.09
C ILE A 131 -2.19 7.85 19.47
N GLY A 132 -1.68 9.05 19.20
CA GLY A 132 -2.45 10.10 18.53
C GLY A 132 -2.95 9.65 17.17
N ALA A 133 -2.08 9.04 16.33
CA ALA A 133 -2.46 8.53 15.02
C ALA A 133 -3.51 7.42 15.10
N ILE A 134 -3.44 6.52 16.09
CA ILE A 134 -4.46 5.48 16.31
C ILE A 134 -5.83 6.14 16.58
N HIS A 135 -5.88 7.12 17.46
CA HIS A 135 -7.13 7.82 17.78
C HIS A 135 -7.66 8.63 16.60
N ASN A 136 -6.78 9.25 15.82
CA ASN A 136 -7.11 10.16 14.73
C ASN A 136 -7.06 9.52 13.34
N ALA A 137 -6.93 8.19 13.22
CA ALA A 137 -6.71 7.50 11.94
C ALA A 137 -7.68 7.95 10.83
N ARG A 138 -8.99 8.07 11.14
CA ARG A 138 -10.00 8.57 10.21
C ARG A 138 -9.72 10.02 9.78
N ARG A 139 -9.40 10.91 10.72
CA ARG A 139 -9.12 12.32 10.43
C ARG A 139 -7.86 12.49 9.60
N ILE A 140 -6.84 11.69 9.87
CA ILE A 140 -5.58 11.65 9.09
C ILE A 140 -5.85 11.17 7.66
N ALA A 141 -6.62 10.09 7.49
CA ALA A 141 -6.96 9.52 6.18
C ALA A 141 -7.68 10.53 5.26
N HIS A 142 -8.43 11.46 5.82
CA HIS A 142 -9.19 12.50 5.09
C HIS A 142 -8.53 13.90 5.15
N ALA A 143 -7.35 14.04 5.77
CA ALA A 143 -6.73 15.34 5.98
C ALA A 143 -6.23 16.02 4.69
N SER A 144 -5.87 15.19 3.70
CA SER A 144 -5.37 15.66 2.40
C SER A 144 -5.68 14.63 1.31
N PRO A 145 -5.98 15.05 0.08
CA PRO A 145 -6.10 14.15 -1.07
C PRO A 145 -4.77 13.46 -1.42
N ARG A 146 -3.65 13.93 -0.88
CA ARG A 146 -2.33 13.31 -1.03
C ARG A 146 -2.16 12.05 -0.19
N VAL A 147 -2.98 11.82 0.84
CA VAL A 147 -2.92 10.59 1.64
C VAL A 147 -3.37 9.42 0.77
N GLY A 148 -2.41 8.65 0.27
CA GLY A 148 -2.66 7.53 -0.63
C GLY A 148 -2.65 6.17 0.06
N ALA A 149 -1.99 6.07 1.23
CA ALA A 149 -1.90 4.83 2.00
C ALA A 149 -1.66 5.09 3.48
N MET A 150 -2.06 4.13 4.32
CA MET A 150 -1.70 4.09 5.74
C MET A 150 -1.19 2.70 6.12
N ILE A 151 -0.27 2.68 7.11
CA ILE A 151 0.31 1.44 7.63
C ILE A 151 -0.40 1.04 8.91
N GLY A 152 -0.89 -0.20 8.99
CA GLY A 152 -1.50 -0.76 10.17
C GLY A 152 -0.51 -0.96 11.32
N PRO A 153 -0.86 -0.55 12.55
CA PRO A 153 0.04 -0.55 13.70
C PRO A 153 0.22 -1.95 14.28
N THR A 154 1.31 -2.61 13.92
CA THR A 154 1.74 -3.88 14.50
C THR A 154 3.22 -4.11 14.20
N ALA A 155 4.02 -4.30 15.21
CA ALA A 155 5.44 -4.65 15.11
C ALA A 155 5.95 -5.15 16.46
N GLU A 156 7.03 -5.92 16.47
CA GLU A 156 7.60 -6.46 17.70
C GLU A 156 8.36 -5.39 18.50
N HIS A 157 9.21 -4.59 17.85
CA HIS A 157 10.11 -3.65 18.51
C HIS A 157 10.03 -2.20 18.01
N ALA A 158 9.12 -1.91 17.06
CA ALA A 158 8.98 -0.57 16.49
C ALA A 158 8.30 0.43 17.44
N ASP A 159 8.24 1.69 17.03
CA ASP A 159 7.69 2.80 17.82
C ASP A 159 6.31 2.52 18.39
N ILE A 160 5.46 1.82 17.63
CA ILE A 160 4.11 1.50 18.08
C ILE A 160 4.10 0.53 19.28
N ALA A 161 5.01 -0.44 19.35
CA ALA A 161 5.13 -1.36 20.49
C ALA A 161 5.49 -0.58 21.75
N ARG A 162 6.46 0.34 21.64
CA ARG A 162 6.87 1.23 22.73
C ARG A 162 5.73 2.18 23.13
N ALA A 163 4.99 2.74 22.16
CA ALA A 163 3.93 3.70 22.44
C ALA A 163 2.73 3.09 23.15
N VAL A 164 2.34 1.87 22.79
CA VAL A 164 1.16 1.18 23.33
C VAL A 164 1.53 0.31 24.53
N GLY A 165 2.72 -0.31 24.53
CA GLY A 165 3.22 -1.14 25.64
C GLY A 165 2.67 -2.57 25.62
N TYR A 166 2.28 -3.11 24.47
CA TYR A 166 1.86 -4.51 24.36
C TYR A 166 3.06 -5.47 24.33
N GLU A 167 2.82 -6.72 24.73
CA GLU A 167 3.71 -7.83 24.44
C GLU A 167 3.31 -8.45 23.11
N TRP A 168 4.21 -8.36 22.13
CA TRP A 168 3.92 -8.80 20.78
C TRP A 168 3.90 -10.32 20.65
N THR A 169 2.92 -10.82 19.88
CA THR A 169 2.83 -12.24 19.53
C THR A 169 2.69 -12.42 18.01
N PRO A 170 3.18 -13.54 17.44
CA PRO A 170 3.03 -13.81 16.01
C PRO A 170 1.56 -13.83 15.53
N GLY A 171 0.60 -14.15 16.41
CA GLY A 171 -0.83 -14.11 16.14
C GLY A 171 -1.39 -12.69 16.03
N GLY A 172 -0.75 -11.73 16.72
CA GLY A 172 -1.09 -10.31 16.67
C GLY A 172 -2.47 -9.98 17.24
N GLU A 173 -2.97 -10.77 18.18
CA GLU A 173 -4.29 -10.54 18.80
C GLU A 173 -4.30 -9.21 19.57
N GLU A 174 -3.22 -8.89 20.25
CA GLU A 174 -3.01 -7.65 21.01
C GLU A 174 -3.08 -6.39 20.14
N THR A 175 -2.80 -6.50 18.84
CA THR A 175 -2.84 -5.39 17.88
C THR A 175 -4.06 -5.42 16.96
N LEU A 176 -4.96 -6.41 17.09
CA LEU A 176 -6.09 -6.59 16.19
C LEU A 176 -6.99 -5.36 16.13
N TYR A 177 -7.34 -4.79 17.29
CA TYR A 177 -8.15 -3.56 17.36
C TYR A 177 -7.47 -2.38 16.66
N LEU A 178 -6.17 -2.20 16.89
CA LEU A 178 -5.39 -1.11 16.32
C LEU A 178 -5.35 -1.22 14.79
N ARG A 179 -5.07 -2.42 14.27
CA ARG A 179 -5.05 -2.71 12.84
C ARG A 179 -6.42 -2.54 12.18
N SER A 180 -7.48 -3.02 12.83
CA SER A 180 -8.85 -2.90 12.34
C SER A 180 -9.29 -1.44 12.24
N ARG A 181 -8.91 -0.60 13.19
CA ARG A 181 -9.19 0.84 13.17
C ARG A 181 -8.61 1.53 11.94
N VAL A 182 -7.36 1.22 11.61
CA VAL A 182 -6.69 1.77 10.42
C VAL A 182 -7.31 1.24 9.13
N LEU A 183 -7.65 -0.04 9.08
CA LEU A 183 -8.36 -0.62 7.94
C LEU A 183 -9.69 0.08 7.65
N LEU A 184 -10.49 0.33 8.68
CA LEU A 184 -11.76 1.05 8.54
C LEU A 184 -11.54 2.47 8.01
N ALA A 185 -10.55 3.19 8.52
CA ALA A 185 -10.19 4.53 8.04
C ALA A 185 -9.76 4.51 6.57
N CYS A 186 -8.91 3.56 6.18
CA CYS A 186 -8.50 3.39 4.79
C CYS A 186 -9.67 3.07 3.86
N ARG A 187 -10.58 2.20 4.30
CA ARG A 187 -11.76 1.81 3.49
C ARG A 187 -12.71 2.97 3.29
N GLU A 188 -12.97 3.76 4.33
CA GLU A 188 -13.82 4.94 4.26
C GLU A 188 -13.23 6.00 3.33
N ALA A 189 -11.92 6.25 3.41
CA ALA A 189 -11.22 7.22 2.58
C ALA A 189 -10.88 6.72 1.16
N GLY A 190 -11.08 5.42 0.85
CA GLY A 190 -10.73 4.84 -0.44
C GLY A 190 -9.21 4.74 -0.69
N ILE A 191 -8.39 4.73 0.37
CA ILE A 191 -6.93 4.70 0.29
C ILE A 191 -6.37 3.29 0.52
N HIS A 192 -5.09 3.08 0.21
CA HIS A 192 -4.46 1.77 0.22
C HIS A 192 -4.00 1.35 1.63
N PRO A 193 -4.53 0.24 2.21
CA PRO A 193 -4.10 -0.26 3.51
C PRO A 193 -2.89 -1.18 3.37
N LEU A 194 -1.82 -0.86 4.08
CA LEU A 194 -0.60 -1.66 4.17
C LEU A 194 -0.43 -2.20 5.59
N THR A 195 0.06 -3.43 5.75
CA THR A 195 0.48 -3.94 7.06
C THR A 195 1.93 -3.57 7.36
N ALA A 196 2.31 -3.66 8.63
CA ALA A 196 3.67 -3.37 9.06
C ALA A 196 4.66 -4.47 8.64
N LEU A 197 5.88 -4.36 9.12
CA LEU A 197 7.02 -5.21 8.75
C LEU A 197 7.09 -6.48 9.62
N TRP A 198 7.84 -7.47 9.11
CA TRP A 198 8.33 -8.63 9.86
C TRP A 198 9.80 -8.42 10.17
N GLU A 199 10.18 -8.42 11.47
CA GLU A 199 11.52 -8.04 11.91
C GLU A 199 12.53 -9.19 11.86
N ARG A 200 12.06 -10.43 11.89
CA ARG A 200 12.92 -11.64 11.91
C ARG A 200 13.30 -12.03 10.49
N VAL A 201 14.48 -11.60 10.05
CA VAL A 201 14.92 -11.71 8.65
C VAL A 201 14.97 -13.16 8.15
N ASP A 202 15.43 -14.09 9.00
CA ASP A 202 15.63 -15.49 8.63
C ASP A 202 14.39 -16.38 8.84
N ASP A 203 13.33 -15.85 9.47
CA ASP A 203 12.09 -16.58 9.73
C ASP A 203 11.09 -16.41 8.58
N VAL A 204 11.29 -17.19 7.54
CA VAL A 204 10.45 -17.14 6.31
C VAL A 204 9.03 -17.64 6.57
N GLU A 205 8.85 -18.66 7.40
CA GLU A 205 7.53 -19.21 7.73
C GLU A 205 6.72 -18.24 8.59
N GLY A 206 7.33 -17.59 9.56
CA GLY A 206 6.70 -16.52 10.32
C GLY A 206 6.31 -15.34 9.45
N LEU A 207 7.19 -14.92 8.52
CA LEU A 207 6.87 -13.90 7.54
C LEU A 207 5.64 -14.27 6.68
N ARG A 208 5.56 -15.50 6.17
CA ARG A 208 4.41 -15.97 5.39
C ARG A 208 3.13 -15.91 6.21
N SER A 209 3.16 -16.49 7.40
CA SER A 209 2.01 -16.52 8.30
C SER A 209 1.50 -15.10 8.64
N PHE A 210 2.42 -14.19 8.93
CA PHE A 210 2.12 -12.79 9.23
C PHE A 210 1.52 -12.05 8.02
N ALA A 211 2.11 -12.18 6.84
CA ALA A 211 1.61 -11.57 5.61
C ALA A 211 0.21 -12.10 5.22
N GLU A 212 -0.01 -13.42 5.33
CA GLU A 212 -1.31 -14.03 5.07
C GLU A 212 -2.37 -13.60 6.08
N ALA A 213 -2.03 -13.49 7.37
CA ALA A 213 -2.92 -12.96 8.39
C ALA A 213 -3.31 -11.50 8.09
N GLY A 214 -2.34 -10.67 7.68
CA GLY A 214 -2.59 -9.30 7.23
C GLY A 214 -3.52 -9.26 6.02
N ARG A 215 -3.28 -10.08 5.00
CA ARG A 215 -4.14 -10.19 3.82
C ARG A 215 -5.57 -10.62 4.17
N ARG A 216 -5.73 -11.64 5.03
CA ARG A 216 -7.06 -12.09 5.50
C ARG A 216 -7.81 -11.00 6.26
N LEU A 217 -7.12 -10.18 7.03
CA LEU A 217 -7.72 -9.04 7.74
C LEU A 217 -8.19 -7.93 6.77
N GLY A 218 -7.56 -7.82 5.59
CA GLY A 218 -7.96 -6.87 4.54
C GLY A 218 -6.86 -5.91 4.09
N PHE A 219 -5.64 -6.04 4.59
CA PHE A 219 -4.48 -5.34 4.06
C PHE A 219 -4.16 -5.81 2.64
N ARG A 220 -3.50 -4.96 1.85
CA ARG A 220 -3.23 -5.22 0.42
C ARG A 220 -1.76 -5.16 0.06
N GLY A 221 -0.90 -5.01 1.04
CA GLY A 221 0.55 -4.99 0.90
C GLY A 221 1.20 -4.86 2.27
N MET A 222 2.52 -4.80 2.28
CA MET A 222 3.33 -4.88 3.48
C MET A 222 4.61 -4.04 3.32
N ILE A 223 5.06 -3.42 4.41
CA ILE A 223 6.41 -2.88 4.50
C ILE A 223 7.40 -4.05 4.64
N VAL A 224 8.52 -3.97 3.96
CA VAL A 224 9.62 -4.93 4.05
C VAL A 224 10.95 -4.21 4.29
N ILE A 225 11.82 -4.85 5.08
CA ILE A 225 13.14 -4.30 5.48
C ILE A 225 14.30 -5.13 4.92
N HIS A 226 14.01 -6.26 4.29
CA HIS A 226 15.02 -7.12 3.70
C HIS A 226 14.62 -7.54 2.27
N PRO A 227 15.53 -7.49 1.28
CA PRO A 227 15.21 -7.83 -0.11
C PRO A 227 14.75 -9.28 -0.29
N GLY A 228 15.22 -10.21 0.55
CA GLY A 228 14.78 -11.61 0.54
C GLY A 228 13.31 -11.83 0.88
N HIS A 229 12.64 -10.86 1.52
CA HIS A 229 11.22 -10.92 1.85
C HIS A 229 10.32 -10.55 0.67
N VAL A 230 10.84 -9.81 -0.31
CA VAL A 230 10.04 -9.19 -1.39
C VAL A 230 9.27 -10.22 -2.21
N ALA A 231 9.92 -11.28 -2.66
CA ALA A 231 9.29 -12.28 -3.51
C ALA A 231 8.11 -12.96 -2.81
N LEU A 232 8.29 -13.37 -1.55
CA LEU A 232 7.25 -14.01 -0.75
C LEU A 232 6.08 -13.06 -0.50
N VAL A 233 6.34 -11.82 -0.09
CA VAL A 233 5.29 -10.83 0.19
C VAL A 233 4.52 -10.48 -1.09
N ASN A 234 5.21 -10.30 -2.22
CA ASN A 234 4.57 -10.10 -3.51
C ASN A 234 3.68 -11.29 -3.93
N GLU A 235 4.10 -12.53 -3.64
CA GLU A 235 3.30 -13.74 -3.87
C GLU A 235 2.03 -13.72 -3.01
N VAL A 236 2.18 -13.50 -1.69
CA VAL A 236 1.05 -13.53 -0.75
C VAL A 236 -0.01 -12.47 -1.09
N PHE A 237 0.39 -11.24 -1.42
CA PHE A 237 -0.57 -10.17 -1.72
C PHE A 237 -1.05 -10.17 -3.18
N ARG A 238 -0.54 -11.05 -4.02
CA ARG A 238 -1.01 -11.17 -5.41
C ARG A 238 -2.34 -11.94 -5.46
N PRO A 239 -3.39 -11.40 -6.11
CA PRO A 239 -4.57 -12.17 -6.43
C PRO A 239 -4.22 -13.38 -7.30
N SER A 240 -4.67 -14.57 -6.92
CA SER A 240 -4.44 -15.78 -7.70
C SER A 240 -5.42 -15.90 -8.87
N ALA A 241 -5.02 -16.63 -9.93
CA ALA A 241 -5.91 -16.92 -11.04
C ALA A 241 -7.18 -17.68 -10.61
N ALA A 242 -7.08 -18.53 -9.58
CA ALA A 242 -8.22 -19.26 -9.04
C ALA A 242 -9.22 -18.33 -8.33
N GLU A 243 -8.74 -17.34 -7.58
CA GLU A 243 -9.58 -16.31 -6.96
C GLU A 243 -10.27 -15.43 -8.01
N VAL A 244 -9.54 -15.01 -9.04
CA VAL A 244 -10.10 -14.25 -10.17
C VAL A 244 -11.23 -15.06 -10.82
N ALA A 245 -10.97 -16.30 -11.24
CA ALA A 245 -11.98 -17.17 -11.86
C ALA A 245 -13.18 -17.45 -10.94
N PHE A 246 -12.96 -17.53 -9.63
CA PHE A 246 -14.05 -17.70 -8.67
C PHE A 246 -14.98 -16.47 -8.68
N HIS A 247 -14.43 -15.26 -8.61
CA HIS A 247 -15.23 -14.03 -8.57
C HIS A 247 -15.90 -13.72 -9.91
N GLU A 248 -15.22 -13.98 -11.04
CA GLU A 248 -15.84 -13.87 -12.37
C GLU A 248 -17.03 -14.83 -12.51
N GLY A 249 -16.85 -16.12 -12.17
CA GLY A 249 -17.92 -17.10 -12.24
C GLY A 249 -19.07 -16.86 -11.27
N LEU A 250 -18.80 -16.22 -10.12
CA LEU A 250 -19.84 -15.80 -9.18
C LEU A 250 -20.73 -14.71 -9.80
N ILE A 251 -20.13 -13.71 -10.41
CA ILE A 251 -20.86 -12.62 -11.11
C ILE A 251 -21.70 -13.21 -12.24
N ASP A 252 -21.11 -14.05 -13.09
CA ASP A 252 -21.80 -14.70 -14.21
C ASP A 252 -23.00 -15.56 -13.76
N ALA A 253 -22.85 -16.28 -12.63
CA ALA A 253 -23.94 -17.09 -12.10
C ALA A 253 -25.10 -16.22 -11.60
N TYR A 254 -24.81 -15.14 -10.90
CA TYR A 254 -25.82 -14.17 -10.46
C TYR A 254 -26.52 -13.48 -11.63
N GLU A 255 -25.78 -13.01 -12.62
CA GLU A 255 -26.34 -12.29 -13.79
C GLU A 255 -27.29 -13.19 -14.60
N ARG A 256 -26.95 -14.49 -14.79
CA ARG A 256 -27.85 -15.44 -15.44
C ARG A 256 -29.13 -15.67 -14.63
N ALA A 257 -29.03 -15.79 -13.30
CA ALA A 257 -30.21 -15.94 -12.45
C ALA A 257 -31.10 -14.70 -12.49
N ALA A 258 -30.50 -13.52 -12.38
CA ALA A 258 -31.21 -12.25 -12.45
C ALA A 258 -31.94 -12.07 -13.80
N ALA A 259 -31.33 -12.47 -14.92
CA ALA A 259 -31.98 -12.46 -16.24
C ALA A 259 -33.15 -13.45 -16.35
N ALA A 260 -33.15 -14.55 -15.56
CA ALA A 260 -34.26 -15.49 -15.46
C ALA A 260 -35.36 -15.04 -14.46
N GLY A 261 -35.17 -13.90 -13.78
CA GLY A 261 -36.12 -13.38 -12.78
C GLY A 261 -35.83 -13.81 -11.35
N ASP A 262 -34.73 -14.50 -11.10
CA ASP A 262 -34.34 -14.97 -9.76
C ASP A 262 -33.43 -13.96 -9.05
N GLY A 263 -33.76 -13.60 -7.81
CA GLY A 263 -32.95 -12.68 -6.97
C GLY A 263 -31.71 -13.31 -6.33
N ALA A 264 -31.61 -14.64 -6.34
CA ALA A 264 -30.53 -15.39 -5.74
C ALA A 264 -30.31 -16.75 -6.43
N VAL A 265 -29.09 -17.29 -6.33
CA VAL A 265 -28.73 -18.58 -6.96
C VAL A 265 -27.66 -19.31 -6.15
N ARG A 266 -27.51 -20.62 -6.38
CA ARG A 266 -26.44 -21.41 -5.78
C ARG A 266 -25.21 -21.41 -6.71
N TYR A 267 -24.04 -21.01 -6.17
CA TYR A 267 -22.75 -21.06 -6.88
C TYR A 267 -21.70 -21.74 -6.02
N ARG A 268 -21.12 -22.85 -6.49
CA ARG A 268 -20.10 -23.68 -5.79
C ARG A 268 -20.45 -23.96 -4.31
N GLY A 269 -21.73 -24.25 -4.05
CA GLY A 269 -22.24 -24.54 -2.71
C GLY A 269 -22.66 -23.31 -1.88
N LEU A 270 -22.36 -22.11 -2.34
CA LEU A 270 -22.77 -20.85 -1.69
C LEU A 270 -24.15 -20.40 -2.20
N HIS A 271 -24.96 -19.85 -1.30
CA HIS A 271 -26.12 -19.05 -1.66
C HIS A 271 -25.63 -17.63 -1.96
N ILE A 272 -25.83 -17.16 -3.18
CA ILE A 272 -25.36 -15.85 -3.63
C ILE A 272 -26.54 -14.99 -4.12
N ASP A 273 -26.44 -13.70 -3.90
CA ASP A 273 -27.40 -12.67 -4.30
C ASP A 273 -26.64 -11.44 -4.87
N ARG A 274 -27.38 -10.34 -5.05
CA ARG A 274 -26.82 -9.08 -5.57
C ARG A 274 -25.63 -8.56 -4.76
N ALA A 275 -25.70 -8.62 -3.42
CA ALA A 275 -24.62 -8.11 -2.57
C ALA A 275 -23.32 -8.89 -2.78
N HIS A 276 -23.41 -10.20 -2.98
CA HIS A 276 -22.25 -11.04 -3.29
C HIS A 276 -21.63 -10.69 -4.65
N ALA A 277 -22.46 -10.43 -5.67
CA ALA A 277 -21.97 -10.04 -6.99
C ALA A 277 -21.29 -8.64 -6.97
N GLU A 278 -21.86 -7.68 -6.23
CA GLU A 278 -21.24 -6.37 -6.03
C GLU A 278 -19.90 -6.48 -5.28
N THR A 279 -19.81 -7.29 -4.25
CA THR A 279 -18.57 -7.58 -3.54
C THR A 279 -17.51 -8.18 -4.47
N ALA A 280 -17.91 -9.13 -5.32
CA ALA A 280 -17.02 -9.75 -6.29
C ALA A 280 -16.51 -8.75 -7.35
N ARG A 281 -17.35 -7.81 -7.82
CA ARG A 281 -16.92 -6.75 -8.74
C ARG A 281 -15.86 -5.85 -8.13
N VAL A 282 -16.10 -5.38 -6.89
CA VAL A 282 -15.12 -4.56 -6.16
C VAL A 282 -13.81 -5.33 -5.95
N TRP A 283 -13.88 -6.63 -5.65
CA TRP A 283 -12.68 -7.45 -5.49
C TRP A 283 -11.88 -7.54 -6.80
N LEU A 284 -12.56 -7.79 -7.94
CA LEU A 284 -11.91 -7.85 -9.25
C LEU A 284 -11.32 -6.51 -9.69
N GLU A 285 -11.97 -5.38 -9.39
CA GLU A 285 -11.43 -4.05 -9.65
C GLU A 285 -10.10 -3.83 -8.90
N ASN A 286 -10.06 -4.20 -7.64
CA ASN A 286 -8.84 -4.11 -6.84
C ASN A 286 -7.73 -5.05 -7.35
N ALA A 287 -8.08 -6.25 -7.77
CA ALA A 287 -7.14 -7.21 -8.34
C ALA A 287 -6.55 -6.72 -9.67
N ALA A 288 -7.37 -6.11 -10.52
CA ALA A 288 -6.91 -5.50 -11.77
C ALA A 288 -5.99 -4.31 -11.53
N ALA A 289 -6.30 -3.46 -10.55
CA ALA A 289 -5.45 -2.33 -10.17
C ALA A 289 -4.06 -2.76 -9.69
N GLN A 290 -3.93 -3.97 -9.11
CA GLN A 290 -2.65 -4.58 -8.75
C GLN A 290 -1.93 -5.27 -9.93
N GLY A 291 -2.50 -5.21 -11.14
CA GLY A 291 -1.93 -5.85 -12.33
C GLY A 291 -2.01 -7.38 -12.31
N ALA A 292 -2.88 -7.96 -11.50
CA ALA A 292 -3.02 -9.41 -11.38
C ALA A 292 -3.61 -10.06 -12.64
N PHE A 293 -4.43 -9.33 -13.39
CA PHE A 293 -5.02 -9.74 -14.68
C PHE A 293 -5.47 -8.51 -15.47
N THR A 294 -5.65 -8.70 -16.79
CA THR A 294 -6.29 -7.68 -17.63
C THR A 294 -7.79 -7.98 -17.66
N ARG A 295 -8.61 -7.02 -17.26
CA ARG A 295 -10.08 -7.16 -17.27
C ARG A 295 -10.54 -7.46 -18.71
N ARG A 296 -11.26 -8.54 -18.92
CA ARG A 296 -11.99 -8.73 -20.17
C ARG A 296 -13.05 -7.63 -20.23
N GLY A 297 -13.09 -6.87 -21.31
CA GLY A 297 -14.18 -5.93 -21.58
C GLY A 297 -15.53 -6.65 -21.49
N PRO A 298 -16.66 -5.93 -21.27
CA PRO A 298 -17.97 -6.55 -21.27
C PRO A 298 -18.09 -7.38 -22.55
N ALA A 299 -18.48 -8.65 -22.41
CA ALA A 299 -18.72 -9.51 -23.55
C ALA A 299 -19.69 -8.81 -24.48
N ALA A 300 -19.28 -8.56 -25.72
CA ALA A 300 -20.18 -8.07 -26.75
C ALA A 300 -21.36 -9.04 -26.77
N THR A 301 -22.54 -8.54 -26.47
CA THR A 301 -23.79 -9.28 -26.65
C THR A 301 -23.81 -9.81 -28.08
N HIS A 302 -23.64 -11.12 -28.25
CA HIS A 302 -23.90 -11.76 -29.52
C HIS A 302 -25.36 -11.46 -29.84
N ALA A 303 -25.55 -10.52 -30.75
CA ALA A 303 -26.82 -10.36 -31.47
C ALA A 303 -27.06 -11.69 -32.18
N ALA A 304 -28.04 -12.43 -31.71
CA ALA A 304 -28.53 -13.59 -32.41
C ALA A 304 -29.05 -13.07 -33.78
N SER A 305 -28.36 -13.40 -34.84
CA SER A 305 -28.87 -13.28 -36.20
C SER A 305 -30.04 -14.24 -36.33
N ASN A 306 -31.26 -13.69 -36.30
CA ASN A 306 -32.46 -14.36 -36.80
C ASN A 306 -32.31 -14.50 -38.30
N GLU A 307 -31.82 -15.62 -38.78
CA GLU A 307 -32.09 -16.08 -40.15
C GLU A 307 -33.37 -16.89 -40.09
N GLU A 308 -34.44 -16.32 -40.67
CA GLU A 308 -35.66 -17.05 -41.03
C GLU A 308 -35.31 -18.05 -42.14
N PRO A 309 -35.82 -19.30 -42.09
CA PRO A 309 -35.69 -20.22 -43.21
C PRO A 309 -36.62 -19.82 -44.36
N PRO A 310 -36.21 -19.99 -45.63
CA PRO A 310 -37.06 -19.69 -46.75
C PRO A 310 -38.20 -20.74 -46.90
N VAL A 311 -39.34 -20.24 -47.36
CA VAL A 311 -40.62 -20.93 -47.67
C VAL A 311 -40.44 -22.12 -48.60
#